data_33c5492e8dac1e31b9f3d4118283f249
#
_entry.id   33c5492e8dac1e31b9f3d4118283f249
#
_cell.length_a   1.000
_cell.length_b   1.000
_cell.length_c   1.000
_cell.angle_alpha   90.00
_cell.angle_beta   90.00
_cell.angle_gamma   90.00
#
_symmetry.space_group_name_H-M   'P 1'
#
loop_
_entity.id
_entity.type
_entity.pdbx_description
1 polymer ?
#
loop_
_entity_poly.entity_id
_entity_poly.type
_entity_poly.pdbx_seq_one_letter_code
_entity_poly.pdbx_strand_id
1 'polypeptide(L)'
;MVASLPGEVILRDVVVGEAVTAGTVLFAVADTLIVNARVDESDIGKINVGQKARIRLDSYPESPVDGKVYDILFEGKNVSNVITYGVKVRLEKIPPFFRSQMTANVSFLITHKEAALLLPAATVRDLPGGNRVVNFPPGPDGKPVVREVKVGIETDEQVEILEGVSEGDKVLLPQGKYIAQKAPESSPLSFMGGRKVGRNDGSAPKPKKPAAKPAAGK
;
A
#
# COMPACT_ATOMS: atom_id res chain seq x y z
N MET A 1 0.24 -47.31 -4.46
CA MET A 1 -0.75 -46.21 -4.24
C MET A 1 -0.74 -45.38 -5.50
N VAL A 2 -1.90 -45.07 -6.07
CA VAL A 2 -2.02 -44.31 -7.33
C VAL A 2 -2.90 -43.11 -7.04
N ALA A 3 -2.51 -41.93 -7.50
CA ALA A 3 -3.33 -40.73 -7.38
C ALA A 3 -4.59 -40.86 -8.26
N SER A 4 -5.74 -40.51 -7.73
CA SER A 4 -7.01 -40.55 -8.46
C SER A 4 -7.24 -39.34 -9.38
N LEU A 5 -6.41 -38.30 -9.25
CA LEU A 5 -6.48 -37.08 -10.02
C LEU A 5 -5.10 -36.73 -10.58
N PRO A 6 -5.03 -36.15 -11.80
CA PRO A 6 -3.78 -35.60 -12.31
C PRO A 6 -3.39 -34.38 -11.52
N GLY A 7 -2.09 -34.18 -11.27
CA GLY A 7 -1.62 -33.02 -10.51
C GLY A 7 -0.17 -33.17 -10.09
N GLU A 8 0.31 -32.14 -9.40
CA GLU A 8 1.66 -32.10 -8.83
C GLU A 8 1.63 -32.42 -7.34
N VAL A 9 2.58 -33.21 -6.85
CA VAL A 9 2.71 -33.51 -5.42
C VAL A 9 3.25 -32.27 -4.71
N ILE A 10 2.42 -31.64 -3.90
CA ILE A 10 2.79 -30.42 -3.14
C ILE A 10 3.25 -30.71 -1.73
N LEU A 11 2.87 -31.87 -1.18
CA LEU A 11 3.27 -32.34 0.15
C LEU A 11 3.59 -33.84 0.08
N ARG A 12 4.71 -34.20 0.69
CA ARG A 12 5.05 -35.57 1.02
C ARG A 12 5.46 -35.61 2.50
N ASP A 13 4.61 -36.17 3.33
CA ASP A 13 4.76 -36.23 4.79
C ASP A 13 4.90 -37.68 5.26
N VAL A 14 5.79 -38.40 4.61
CA VAL A 14 6.07 -39.82 4.93
C VAL A 14 7.48 -40.19 4.54
N VAL A 15 8.14 -41.01 5.37
CA VAL A 15 9.44 -41.59 5.13
C VAL A 15 9.37 -43.11 5.05
N VAL A 16 10.35 -43.72 4.39
CA VAL A 16 10.42 -45.17 4.26
C VAL A 16 10.66 -45.82 5.62
N GLY A 17 9.80 -46.80 5.98
CA GLY A 17 9.87 -47.49 7.28
C GLY A 17 9.03 -46.85 8.39
N GLU A 18 8.34 -45.76 8.11
CA GLU A 18 7.43 -45.12 9.05
C GLU A 18 6.12 -45.91 9.21
N ALA A 19 5.67 -46.09 10.44
CA ALA A 19 4.37 -46.68 10.74
C ALA A 19 3.26 -45.68 10.49
N VAL A 20 2.34 -45.99 9.59
CA VAL A 20 1.21 -45.13 9.24
C VAL A 20 -0.10 -45.71 9.74
N THR A 21 -1.00 -44.86 10.18
CA THR A 21 -2.35 -45.25 10.63
C THR A 21 -3.41 -44.78 9.63
N ALA A 22 -4.61 -45.37 9.71
CA ALA A 22 -5.73 -44.92 8.90
C ALA A 22 -6.06 -43.44 9.24
N GLY A 23 -6.14 -42.58 8.22
CA GLY A 23 -6.38 -41.16 8.40
C GLY A 23 -5.11 -40.26 8.36
N THR A 24 -3.89 -40.85 8.39
CA THR A 24 -2.66 -40.10 8.23
C THR A 24 -2.55 -39.56 6.79
N VAL A 25 -2.35 -38.24 6.64
CA VAL A 25 -2.12 -37.62 5.35
C VAL A 25 -0.66 -37.87 4.93
N LEU A 26 -0.45 -38.68 3.89
CA LEU A 26 0.89 -39.03 3.40
C LEU A 26 1.35 -38.14 2.28
N PHE A 27 0.42 -37.77 1.40
CA PHE A 27 0.69 -36.92 0.23
C PHE A 27 -0.46 -35.93 0.03
N ALA A 28 -0.14 -34.77 -0.46
CA ALA A 28 -1.12 -33.86 -1.04
C ALA A 28 -0.79 -33.58 -2.51
N VAL A 29 -1.79 -33.73 -3.36
CA VAL A 29 -1.70 -33.50 -4.80
C VAL A 29 -2.58 -32.29 -5.14
N ALA A 30 -2.04 -31.34 -5.89
CA ALA A 30 -2.79 -30.19 -6.41
C ALA A 30 -2.77 -30.21 -7.94
N ASP A 31 -3.89 -29.87 -8.53
CA ASP A 31 -4.05 -29.73 -9.98
C ASP A 31 -3.69 -28.32 -10.46
N THR A 32 -3.93 -27.32 -9.62
CA THR A 32 -3.64 -25.92 -9.94
C THR A 32 -3.38 -25.10 -8.66
N LEU A 33 -2.65 -24.01 -8.81
CA LEU A 33 -2.46 -23.00 -7.79
C LEU A 33 -3.41 -21.83 -8.03
N ILE A 34 -4.09 -21.42 -6.98
CA ILE A 34 -4.97 -20.25 -6.97
C ILE A 34 -4.52 -19.27 -5.90
N VAL A 35 -4.80 -18.01 -6.10
CA VAL A 35 -4.62 -16.97 -5.09
C VAL A 35 -5.95 -16.70 -4.44
N ASN A 36 -6.00 -16.77 -3.12
CA ASN A 36 -7.18 -16.43 -2.33
C ASN A 36 -6.98 -15.06 -1.71
N ALA A 37 -7.48 -14.03 -2.35
CA ALA A 37 -7.43 -12.66 -1.85
C ALA A 37 -8.53 -12.43 -0.83
N ARG A 38 -8.24 -11.68 0.22
CA ARG A 38 -9.22 -11.18 1.19
C ARG A 38 -9.52 -9.73 0.88
N VAL A 39 -10.78 -9.42 0.65
CA VAL A 39 -11.27 -8.11 0.26
C VAL A 39 -12.29 -7.63 1.28
N ASP A 40 -12.18 -6.40 1.70
CA ASP A 40 -13.09 -5.79 2.67
C ASP A 40 -14.50 -5.59 2.09
N GLU A 41 -15.51 -5.57 2.96
CA GLU A 41 -16.91 -5.38 2.58
C GLU A 41 -17.13 -4.08 1.79
N SER A 42 -16.39 -3.02 2.09
CA SER A 42 -16.48 -1.74 1.38
C SER A 42 -16.08 -1.81 -0.10
N ASP A 43 -15.23 -2.77 -0.46
CA ASP A 43 -14.64 -2.86 -1.79
C ASP A 43 -15.13 -4.04 -2.62
N ILE A 44 -15.74 -5.05 -1.98
CA ILE A 44 -16.21 -6.25 -2.69
C ILE A 44 -17.21 -5.94 -3.81
N GLY A 45 -18.05 -4.92 -3.62
CA GLY A 45 -19.03 -4.48 -4.62
C GLY A 45 -18.42 -3.96 -5.93
N LYS A 46 -17.13 -3.65 -5.95
CA LYS A 46 -16.40 -3.17 -7.14
C LYS A 46 -15.76 -4.32 -7.93
N ILE A 47 -15.76 -5.55 -7.38
CA ILE A 47 -15.07 -6.70 -7.94
C ILE A 47 -16.10 -7.63 -8.63
N ASN A 48 -15.75 -8.06 -9.83
CA ASN A 48 -16.60 -8.95 -10.63
C ASN A 48 -15.84 -10.19 -11.10
N VAL A 49 -16.56 -11.29 -11.28
CA VAL A 49 -15.99 -12.50 -11.89
C VAL A 49 -15.53 -12.20 -13.33
N GLY A 50 -14.35 -12.70 -13.70
CA GLY A 50 -13.71 -12.41 -14.99
C GLY A 50 -12.81 -11.18 -14.99
N GLN A 51 -12.83 -10.37 -13.95
CA GLN A 51 -12.00 -9.17 -13.81
C GLN A 51 -10.52 -9.52 -13.77
N LYS A 52 -9.71 -8.72 -14.45
CA LYS A 52 -8.25 -8.87 -14.43
C LYS A 52 -7.69 -8.45 -13.06
N ALA A 53 -6.73 -9.21 -12.60
CA ALA A 53 -6.00 -8.95 -11.37
C ALA A 53 -4.51 -9.11 -11.59
N ARG A 54 -3.72 -8.29 -10.92
CA ARG A 54 -2.26 -8.39 -10.91
C ARG A 54 -1.80 -8.83 -9.53
N ILE A 55 -1.05 -9.92 -9.50
CA ILE A 55 -0.57 -10.57 -8.30
C ILE A 55 0.92 -10.28 -8.15
N ARG A 56 1.33 -9.78 -7.00
CA ARG A 56 2.72 -9.55 -6.64
C ARG A 56 3.04 -10.32 -5.38
N LEU A 57 3.98 -11.24 -5.47
CA LEU A 57 4.48 -11.97 -4.31
C LEU A 57 5.42 -11.08 -3.49
N ASP A 58 5.34 -11.17 -2.17
CA ASP A 58 6.26 -10.43 -1.29
C ASP A 58 7.71 -10.87 -1.48
N SER A 59 7.91 -12.15 -1.80
CA SER A 59 9.25 -12.71 -2.07
C SER A 59 9.82 -12.35 -3.46
N TYR A 60 8.97 -11.92 -4.40
CA TYR A 60 9.34 -11.59 -5.79
C TYR A 60 8.60 -10.32 -6.27
N PRO A 61 8.90 -9.15 -5.68
CA PRO A 61 8.15 -7.93 -5.96
C PRO A 61 8.31 -7.42 -7.40
N GLU A 62 9.45 -7.74 -8.03
CA GLU A 62 9.76 -7.30 -9.41
C GLU A 62 9.13 -8.20 -10.49
N SER A 63 8.47 -9.29 -10.09
CA SER A 63 7.90 -10.25 -11.03
C SER A 63 6.39 -10.40 -10.81
N PRO A 64 5.59 -9.37 -11.16
CA PRO A 64 4.14 -9.47 -11.06
C PRO A 64 3.59 -10.51 -12.03
N VAL A 65 2.53 -11.19 -11.62
CA VAL A 65 1.85 -12.23 -12.40
C VAL A 65 0.41 -11.80 -12.64
N ASP A 66 -0.05 -11.93 -13.87
CA ASP A 66 -1.42 -11.60 -14.21
C ASP A 66 -2.35 -12.81 -13.97
N GLY A 67 -3.56 -12.51 -13.54
CA GLY A 67 -4.61 -13.48 -13.27
C GLY A 67 -6.00 -12.91 -13.50
N LYS A 68 -7.00 -13.75 -13.30
CA LYS A 68 -8.42 -13.38 -13.41
C LYS A 68 -9.20 -13.88 -12.22
N VAL A 69 -10.13 -13.07 -11.75
CA VAL A 69 -11.12 -13.47 -10.76
C VAL A 69 -12.00 -14.55 -11.37
N TYR A 70 -12.04 -15.73 -10.75
CA TYR A 70 -12.88 -16.81 -11.22
C TYR A 70 -14.03 -17.13 -10.27
N ASP A 71 -13.90 -16.75 -8.99
CA ASP A 71 -14.92 -17.03 -7.98
C ASP A 71 -14.88 -15.99 -6.86
N ILE A 72 -16.02 -15.61 -6.34
CA ILE A 72 -16.18 -14.72 -5.19
C ILE A 72 -17.03 -15.46 -4.18
N LEU A 73 -16.50 -15.70 -2.98
CA LEU A 73 -17.21 -16.42 -1.94
C LEU A 73 -18.34 -15.56 -1.38
N PHE A 74 -19.54 -16.13 -1.29
CA PHE A 74 -20.70 -15.44 -0.74
C PHE A 74 -20.65 -15.25 0.78
N GLU A 75 -19.89 -16.08 1.46
CA GLU A 75 -19.74 -16.01 2.93
C GLU A 75 -18.60 -15.07 3.31
N GLY A 76 -18.95 -13.99 4.00
CA GLY A 76 -17.98 -13.10 4.64
C GLY A 76 -17.43 -13.74 5.92
N LYS A 77 -16.14 -13.50 6.18
CA LYS A 77 -15.47 -13.95 7.40
C LYS A 77 -15.09 -12.74 8.24
N ASN A 78 -15.43 -12.79 9.53
CA ASN A 78 -14.97 -11.77 10.46
C ASN A 78 -13.53 -12.07 10.87
N VAL A 79 -12.61 -11.18 10.51
CA VAL A 79 -11.20 -11.24 10.88
C VAL A 79 -10.86 -9.95 11.62
N SER A 80 -10.56 -10.06 12.90
CA SER A 80 -10.21 -8.90 13.75
C SER A 80 -11.24 -7.76 13.70
N ASN A 81 -12.52 -8.09 13.77
CA ASN A 81 -13.66 -7.17 13.69
C ASN A 81 -13.88 -6.52 12.30
N VAL A 82 -13.22 -7.00 11.28
CA VAL A 82 -13.45 -6.57 9.89
C VAL A 82 -14.08 -7.73 9.12
N ILE A 83 -15.17 -7.46 8.40
CA ILE A 83 -15.79 -8.44 7.51
C ILE A 83 -15.03 -8.43 6.19
N THR A 84 -14.50 -9.60 5.83
CA THR A 84 -13.76 -9.79 4.58
C THR A 84 -14.37 -10.93 3.76
N TYR A 85 -14.35 -10.77 2.44
CA TYR A 85 -14.81 -11.77 1.48
C TYR A 85 -13.62 -12.41 0.76
N GLY A 86 -13.72 -13.72 0.54
CA GLY A 86 -12.71 -14.46 -0.21
C GLY A 86 -12.93 -14.30 -1.72
N VAL A 87 -11.93 -13.76 -2.42
CA VAL A 87 -11.92 -13.66 -3.88
C VAL A 87 -10.85 -14.59 -4.41
N LYS A 88 -11.26 -15.59 -5.21
CA LYS A 88 -10.35 -16.55 -5.80
C LYS A 88 -9.88 -16.07 -7.16
N VAL A 89 -8.58 -15.94 -7.32
CA VAL A 89 -7.95 -15.50 -8.56
C VAL A 89 -7.16 -16.67 -9.16
N ARG A 90 -7.45 -16.98 -10.41
CA ARG A 90 -6.70 -17.97 -11.20
C ARG A 90 -5.59 -17.27 -11.96
N LEU A 91 -4.38 -17.80 -11.87
CA LEU A 91 -3.22 -17.31 -12.61
C LEU A 91 -3.34 -17.67 -14.09
N GLU A 92 -2.97 -16.78 -15.00
CA GLU A 92 -2.92 -17.08 -16.44
C GLU A 92 -1.75 -18.01 -16.76
N LYS A 93 -0.63 -17.81 -16.08
CA LYS A 93 0.55 -18.70 -16.11
C LYS A 93 1.07 -18.88 -14.70
N ILE A 94 1.39 -20.08 -14.32
CA ILE A 94 2.00 -20.38 -13.02
C ILE A 94 3.52 -20.36 -13.19
N PRO A 95 4.23 -19.35 -12.66
CA PRO A 95 5.69 -19.33 -12.74
C PRO A 95 6.31 -20.41 -11.85
N PRO A 96 7.51 -20.92 -12.20
CA PRO A 96 8.15 -21.99 -11.43
C PRO A 96 8.56 -21.61 -10.01
N PHE A 97 8.62 -20.31 -9.72
CA PHE A 97 8.89 -19.80 -8.36
C PHE A 97 7.64 -19.70 -7.48
N PHE A 98 6.45 -19.89 -8.04
CA PHE A 98 5.19 -19.84 -7.26
C PHE A 98 5.06 -21.09 -6.40
N ARG A 99 4.76 -20.94 -5.12
CA ARG A 99 4.56 -22.04 -4.17
C ARG A 99 3.28 -21.83 -3.38
N SER A 100 2.73 -22.94 -2.91
CA SER A 100 1.62 -22.91 -1.97
C SER A 100 2.00 -22.18 -0.69
N GLN A 101 1.06 -21.47 -0.08
CA GLN A 101 1.20 -20.71 1.18
C GLN A 101 2.12 -19.47 1.10
N MET A 102 2.50 -19.01 -0.09
CA MET A 102 3.16 -17.73 -0.24
C MET A 102 2.19 -16.57 -0.01
N THR A 103 2.69 -15.49 0.59
CA THR A 103 1.96 -14.23 0.72
C THR A 103 2.06 -13.41 -0.56
N ALA A 104 0.94 -12.84 -0.98
CA ALA A 104 0.85 -12.04 -2.18
C ALA A 104 -0.08 -10.83 -1.98
N ASN A 105 0.27 -9.74 -2.63
CA ASN A 105 -0.60 -8.57 -2.80
C ASN A 105 -1.32 -8.68 -4.14
N VAL A 106 -2.64 -8.52 -4.13
CA VAL A 106 -3.48 -8.60 -5.32
C VAL A 106 -4.09 -7.24 -5.62
N SER A 107 -3.82 -6.72 -6.81
CA SER A 107 -4.41 -5.48 -7.32
C SER A 107 -5.46 -5.82 -8.36
N PHE A 108 -6.72 -5.47 -8.10
CA PHE A 108 -7.82 -5.67 -9.04
C PHE A 108 -7.94 -4.46 -9.97
N LEU A 109 -8.03 -4.72 -11.28
CA LEU A 109 -8.22 -3.68 -12.28
C LEU A 109 -9.72 -3.36 -12.39
N ILE A 110 -10.16 -2.31 -11.67
CA ILE A 110 -11.58 -1.94 -11.59
C ILE A 110 -12.03 -1.26 -12.88
N THR A 111 -11.24 -0.32 -13.38
CA THR A 111 -11.55 0.43 -14.59
C THR A 111 -10.27 0.66 -15.38
N HIS A 112 -10.36 0.53 -16.70
CA HIS A 112 -9.26 0.80 -17.63
C HIS A 112 -9.77 1.59 -18.83
N LYS A 113 -9.04 2.62 -19.20
CA LYS A 113 -9.30 3.42 -20.38
C LYS A 113 -7.99 3.61 -21.15
N GLU A 114 -7.97 3.26 -22.43
CA GLU A 114 -6.74 3.22 -23.23
C GLU A 114 -6.23 4.60 -23.63
N ALA A 115 -7.12 5.55 -23.84
CA ALA A 115 -6.77 6.91 -24.24
C ALA A 115 -7.48 7.91 -23.33
N ALA A 116 -6.78 8.40 -22.32
CA ALA A 116 -7.29 9.38 -21.38
C ALA A 116 -6.36 10.59 -21.31
N LEU A 117 -6.92 11.79 -21.35
CA LEU A 117 -6.17 13.00 -21.03
C LEU A 117 -6.04 13.09 -19.52
N LEU A 118 -4.81 12.99 -19.01
CA LEU A 118 -4.53 12.95 -17.59
C LEU A 118 -3.90 14.26 -17.13
N LEU A 119 -4.34 14.74 -15.98
CA LEU A 119 -3.68 15.82 -15.23
C LEU A 119 -3.32 15.32 -13.83
N PRO A 120 -2.24 15.86 -13.24
CA PRO A 120 -1.96 15.64 -11.82
C PRO A 120 -3.15 16.07 -10.95
N ALA A 121 -3.59 15.26 -9.99
CA ALA A 121 -4.74 15.56 -9.15
C ALA A 121 -4.64 16.92 -8.46
N ALA A 122 -3.42 17.34 -8.11
CA ALA A 122 -3.16 18.65 -7.52
C ALA A 122 -3.52 19.86 -8.40
N THR A 123 -3.69 19.68 -9.71
CA THR A 123 -4.05 20.77 -10.63
C THR A 123 -5.55 21.07 -10.67
N VAL A 124 -6.36 20.11 -10.26
CA VAL A 124 -7.82 20.23 -10.23
C VAL A 124 -8.24 20.76 -8.86
N ARG A 125 -9.10 21.76 -8.85
CA ARG A 125 -9.62 22.39 -7.63
C ARG A 125 -11.13 22.27 -7.60
N ASP A 126 -11.64 21.82 -6.47
CA ASP A 126 -13.08 21.78 -6.23
C ASP A 126 -13.58 23.20 -5.82
N LEU A 127 -14.63 23.65 -6.46
CA LEU A 127 -15.34 24.88 -6.09
C LEU A 127 -16.58 24.57 -5.23
N PRO A 128 -16.98 25.52 -4.39
CA PRO A 128 -18.29 25.45 -3.71
C PRO A 128 -19.40 25.31 -4.76
N GLY A 129 -20.14 24.20 -4.72
CA GLY A 129 -21.16 23.87 -5.74
C GLY A 129 -20.85 22.62 -6.56
N GLY A 130 -19.70 21.97 -6.32
CA GLY A 130 -19.36 20.68 -6.97
C GLY A 130 -18.72 20.81 -8.34
N ASN A 131 -18.51 22.03 -8.83
CA ASN A 131 -17.80 22.27 -10.08
C ASN A 131 -16.29 22.14 -9.88
N ARG A 132 -15.61 21.54 -10.85
CA ARG A 132 -14.16 21.37 -10.84
C ARG A 132 -13.50 22.29 -11.84
N VAL A 133 -12.37 22.89 -11.46
CA VAL A 133 -11.68 23.87 -12.29
C VAL A 133 -10.18 23.62 -12.33
N VAL A 134 -9.58 24.04 -13.44
CA VAL A 134 -8.12 24.04 -13.66
C VAL A 134 -7.68 25.46 -13.96
N ASN A 135 -6.54 25.84 -13.38
CA ASN A 135 -5.94 27.14 -13.62
C ASN A 135 -4.95 27.06 -14.80
N PHE A 136 -5.11 28.00 -15.72
CA PHE A 136 -4.21 28.18 -16.85
C PHE A 136 -3.27 29.37 -16.62
N PRO A 137 -2.15 29.46 -17.34
CA PRO A 137 -1.29 30.64 -17.32
C PRO A 137 -2.09 31.93 -17.59
N PRO A 138 -1.66 33.07 -17.03
CA PRO A 138 -2.33 34.32 -17.27
C PRO A 138 -2.39 34.63 -18.76
N GLY A 139 -3.55 35.08 -19.21
CA GLY A 139 -3.76 35.61 -20.55
C GLY A 139 -2.99 36.92 -20.78
N PRO A 140 -3.18 37.55 -21.95
CA PRO A 140 -2.54 38.84 -22.28
C PRO A 140 -2.82 39.95 -21.29
N ASP A 141 -3.94 39.82 -20.54
CA ASP A 141 -4.39 40.78 -19.54
C ASP A 141 -3.79 40.55 -18.14
N GLY A 142 -2.86 39.59 -18.00
CA GLY A 142 -2.17 39.28 -16.74
C GLY A 142 -3.04 38.60 -15.67
N LYS A 143 -4.29 38.26 -15.98
CA LYS A 143 -5.20 37.58 -15.06
C LYS A 143 -5.13 36.07 -15.25
N PRO A 144 -5.12 35.28 -14.16
CA PRO A 144 -5.19 33.83 -14.27
C PRO A 144 -6.51 33.41 -14.94
N VAL A 145 -6.43 32.55 -15.95
CA VAL A 145 -7.59 31.99 -16.62
C VAL A 145 -8.00 30.73 -15.86
N VAL A 146 -9.23 30.73 -15.33
CA VAL A 146 -9.83 29.56 -14.68
C VAL A 146 -10.84 28.96 -15.64
N ARG A 147 -10.72 27.66 -15.91
CA ARG A 147 -11.65 26.95 -16.79
C ARG A 147 -12.28 25.79 -16.05
N GLU A 148 -13.58 25.68 -16.20
CA GLU A 148 -14.34 24.53 -15.66
C GLU A 148 -14.01 23.27 -16.48
N VAL A 149 -13.85 22.14 -15.77
CA VAL A 149 -13.51 20.86 -16.38
C VAL A 149 -14.46 19.77 -15.90
N LYS A 150 -14.77 18.87 -16.80
CA LYS A 150 -15.43 17.60 -16.43
C LYS A 150 -14.37 16.53 -16.24
N VAL A 151 -14.41 15.87 -15.12
CA VAL A 151 -13.46 14.82 -14.76
C VAL A 151 -14.12 13.45 -14.89
N GLY A 152 -13.28 12.45 -15.16
CA GLY A 152 -13.67 11.06 -15.23
C GLY A 152 -13.10 10.24 -14.08
N ILE A 153 -12.21 9.30 -14.42
CA ILE A 153 -11.55 8.44 -13.44
C ILE A 153 -10.53 9.27 -12.66
N GLU A 154 -10.57 9.13 -11.34
CA GLU A 154 -9.68 9.83 -10.41
C GLU A 154 -8.89 8.82 -9.59
N THR A 155 -7.60 9.08 -9.45
CA THR A 155 -6.68 8.37 -8.57
C THR A 155 -5.99 9.39 -7.65
N ASP A 156 -5.27 8.92 -6.64
CA ASP A 156 -4.54 9.81 -5.70
C ASP A 156 -3.53 10.73 -6.42
N GLU A 157 -3.00 10.32 -7.55
CA GLU A 157 -1.96 11.05 -8.28
C GLU A 157 -2.49 11.78 -9.52
N GLN A 158 -3.48 11.24 -10.20
CA GLN A 158 -3.94 11.69 -11.51
C GLN A 158 -5.45 11.69 -11.64
N VAL A 159 -5.96 12.64 -12.41
CA VAL A 159 -7.39 12.77 -12.75
C VAL A 159 -7.55 12.78 -14.25
N GLU A 160 -8.48 11.98 -14.75
CA GLU A 160 -8.90 12.01 -16.13
C GLU A 160 -9.74 13.26 -16.42
N ILE A 161 -9.41 13.97 -17.50
CA ILE A 161 -10.20 15.11 -17.98
C ILE A 161 -10.99 14.68 -19.19
N LEU A 162 -12.33 14.80 -19.08
CA LEU A 162 -13.25 14.49 -20.16
C LEU A 162 -13.52 15.70 -21.06
N GLU A 163 -13.65 16.89 -20.45
CA GLU A 163 -13.91 18.14 -21.16
C GLU A 163 -13.21 19.31 -20.48
N GLY A 164 -12.89 20.35 -21.22
CA GLY A 164 -12.37 21.62 -20.70
C GLY A 164 -10.86 21.83 -20.88
N VAL A 165 -10.09 20.79 -21.18
CA VAL A 165 -8.65 20.86 -21.47
C VAL A 165 -8.35 20.09 -22.75
N SER A 166 -7.42 20.57 -23.55
CA SER A 166 -6.94 19.92 -24.76
C SER A 166 -5.49 19.46 -24.58
N GLU A 167 -5.09 18.47 -25.37
CA GLU A 167 -3.70 18.02 -25.41
C GLU A 167 -2.79 19.18 -25.87
N GLY A 168 -1.70 19.42 -25.11
CA GLY A 168 -0.79 20.54 -25.36
C GLY A 168 -1.12 21.81 -24.55
N ASP A 169 -2.27 21.91 -23.91
CA ASP A 169 -2.59 23.01 -23.01
C ASP A 169 -1.63 23.05 -21.82
N LYS A 170 -1.16 24.26 -21.49
CA LYS A 170 -0.32 24.48 -20.29
C LYS A 170 -1.22 24.76 -19.10
N VAL A 171 -1.11 23.96 -18.05
CA VAL A 171 -1.84 24.15 -16.80
C VAL A 171 -0.89 24.57 -15.68
N LEU A 172 -1.39 25.36 -14.75
CA LEU A 172 -0.64 25.78 -13.58
C LEU A 172 -0.74 24.72 -12.48
N LEU A 173 0.40 24.20 -12.06
CA LEU A 173 0.48 23.44 -10.82
C LEU A 173 0.35 24.42 -9.65
N PRO A 174 -0.49 24.14 -8.64
CA PRO A 174 -0.47 24.92 -7.42
C PRO A 174 0.93 24.80 -6.83
N GLN A 175 1.63 25.91 -6.76
CA GLN A 175 2.87 25.97 -5.98
C GLN A 175 2.47 25.71 -4.53
N GLY A 176 2.68 24.49 -4.05
CA GLY A 176 2.71 24.25 -2.63
C GLY A 176 3.67 25.28 -2.05
N LYS A 177 3.22 26.11 -1.13
CA LYS A 177 4.14 26.89 -0.30
C LYS A 177 5.03 25.85 0.37
N TYR A 178 6.19 25.61 -0.20
CA TYR A 178 7.29 25.05 0.56
C TYR A 178 7.54 26.08 1.67
N ILE A 179 6.95 25.84 2.83
CA ILE A 179 7.45 26.41 4.05
C ILE A 179 8.78 25.67 4.21
N ALA A 180 9.84 26.25 3.63
CA ALA A 180 11.19 25.87 3.96
C ALA A 180 11.22 25.95 5.49
N GLN A 181 11.27 24.84 6.16
CA GLN A 181 11.63 24.81 7.56
C GLN A 181 12.97 25.53 7.61
N LYS A 182 12.93 26.80 8.07
CA LYS A 182 14.12 27.56 8.35
C LYS A 182 14.97 26.66 9.23
N ALA A 183 16.07 26.18 8.67
CA ALA A 183 17.03 25.41 9.43
C ALA A 183 17.32 26.22 10.69
N PRO A 184 17.36 25.62 11.88
CA PRO A 184 17.70 26.36 13.07
C PRO A 184 19.03 27.04 12.81
N GLU A 185 19.04 28.36 12.83
CA GLU A 185 20.24 29.16 12.72
C GLU A 185 21.18 28.64 13.81
N SER A 186 22.19 27.90 13.41
CA SER A 186 23.32 27.59 14.27
C SER A 186 23.93 28.93 14.66
N SER A 187 23.66 29.35 15.87
CA SER A 187 24.30 30.53 16.45
C SER A 187 25.79 30.36 16.30
N PRO A 188 26.52 31.29 15.66
CA PRO A 188 27.95 31.25 15.66
C PRO A 188 28.42 31.44 17.09
N LEU A 189 29.19 30.49 17.58
CA LEU A 189 29.98 30.56 18.82
C LEU A 189 30.68 31.90 18.87
N SER A 190 30.21 32.85 19.66
CA SER A 190 30.99 34.00 20.10
C SER A 190 31.94 33.54 21.16
N PHE A 191 33.07 33.02 20.71
CA PHE A 191 34.27 32.86 21.49
C PHE A 191 35.06 34.16 21.40
N MET A 192 34.87 35.05 22.35
CA MET A 192 35.91 36.00 22.71
C MET A 192 35.61 36.76 24.01
N GLY A 193 36.44 36.57 24.98
CA GLY A 193 36.99 37.65 25.78
C GLY A 193 36.34 37.95 27.11
N GLY A 194 37.07 37.73 28.20
CA GLY A 194 36.85 38.49 29.41
C GLY A 194 37.18 37.74 30.71
N ARG A 195 38.43 37.67 31.00
CA ARG A 195 38.99 37.36 32.33
C ARG A 195 38.33 38.23 33.41
N LYS A 196 37.83 37.62 34.49
CA LYS A 196 38.02 38.15 35.85
C LYS A 196 37.96 37.02 36.88
N VAL A 197 39.05 37.00 37.62
CA VAL A 197 39.37 36.15 38.79
C VAL A 197 38.44 36.54 39.97
N GLY A 198 37.91 35.54 40.61
CA GLY A 198 37.23 35.69 41.91
C GLY A 198 37.21 34.34 42.62
N ARG A 199 38.08 34.15 43.57
CA ARG A 199 38.10 33.04 44.55
C ARG A 199 36.82 33.11 45.39
N ASN A 200 36.19 32.01 45.67
CA ASN A 200 35.96 31.53 47.06
C ASN A 200 35.24 30.18 47.10
N ASP A 201 35.88 29.30 47.80
CA ASP A 201 35.47 28.31 48.78
C ASP A 201 34.15 27.55 48.68
N GLY A 202 34.31 26.23 48.71
CA GLY A 202 33.71 25.40 49.75
C GLY A 202 32.44 24.60 49.36
N SER A 203 32.62 23.31 49.50
CA SER A 203 31.60 22.31 49.84
C SER A 203 30.89 21.57 48.72
N ALA A 204 31.40 20.39 48.44
CA ALA A 204 30.67 19.32 47.77
C ALA A 204 29.68 18.65 48.76
N PRO A 205 28.53 18.23 48.31
CA PRO A 205 27.79 17.16 48.96
C PRO A 205 27.85 15.84 48.17
N LYS A 206 28.05 14.78 48.95
CA LYS A 206 28.19 13.37 48.58
C LYS A 206 26.95 12.78 47.90
N PRO A 207 27.15 11.73 47.09
CA PRO A 207 26.03 11.02 46.43
C PRO A 207 25.30 10.09 47.42
N LYS A 208 23.98 10.09 47.36
CA LYS A 208 23.11 9.12 48.07
C LYS A 208 22.98 7.82 47.28
N LYS A 209 23.25 6.72 48.02
CA LYS A 209 23.10 5.32 47.62
C LYS A 209 21.62 4.93 47.40
N PRO A 210 21.33 4.05 46.46
CA PRO A 210 19.94 3.57 46.23
C PRO A 210 19.53 2.55 47.30
N ALA A 211 18.26 2.67 47.74
CA ALA A 211 17.64 1.78 48.71
C ALA A 211 17.09 0.50 48.01
N ALA A 212 17.25 -0.59 48.74
CA ALA A 212 16.91 -1.94 48.37
C ALA A 212 15.40 -2.21 48.39
N LYS A 213 15.02 -3.13 47.55
CA LYS A 213 13.72 -3.82 47.40
C LYS A 213 13.45 -4.71 48.62
N PRO A 214 12.24 -4.85 49.15
CA PRO A 214 11.88 -5.99 49.96
C PRO A 214 11.18 -7.06 49.11
N ALA A 215 11.56 -8.29 49.39
CA ALA A 215 11.03 -9.52 48.83
C ALA A 215 9.82 -10.03 49.61
N ALA A 216 8.98 -10.74 48.87
CA ALA A 216 8.24 -11.92 49.18
C ALA A 216 7.36 -12.02 50.45
N GLY A 217 6.20 -12.63 50.22
CA GLY A 217 5.48 -13.32 51.29
C GLY A 217 4.04 -13.66 50.94
N LYS A 218 3.90 -14.87 50.55
CA LYS A 218 2.81 -15.85 50.55
C LYS A 218 1.92 -15.91 49.34
#